data_f8231234c50e805fabbc191fa9a78419
#
_entry.id   f8231234c50e805fabbc191fa9a78419
#
_cell.length_a   1.000
_cell.length_b   1.000
_cell.length_c   1.000
_cell.angle_alpha   90.00
_cell.angle_beta   90.00
_cell.angle_gamma   90.00
#
_symmetry.space_group_name_H-M   'P 1'
#
loop_
_entity.id
_entity.type
_entity.pdbx_description
1 polymer ?
#
loop_
_entity_poly.entity_id
_entity_poly.type
_entity_poly.pdbx_seq_one_letter_code
_entity_poly.pdbx_strand_id
1 'polypeptide(L)'
;MRTLTTGRPLRCGDRARWQVALLLAATGLMAGEVLAALVEFRVVGDGIPQALTSAPGNVDRGRTLIIAHESANCIVCHTVADPGMRVSGNIGPALDGIGRRLSVAQLRLRVVDSVRVNADSTMPSYYRISGLNRVADTYRDQPILDAQQVEDIVAWLAHLQ
;
A
#
# COMPACT_ATOMS: atom_id res chain seq x y z
N MET A 1 -64.93 37.03 36.46
CA MET A 1 -64.31 35.84 37.05
C MET A 1 -63.04 35.53 36.25
N ARG A 2 -61.85 35.81 36.81
CA ARG A 2 -60.52 35.53 36.19
C ARG A 2 -59.95 34.33 36.91
N THR A 3 -59.71 33.26 36.21
CA THR A 3 -59.03 32.06 36.72
C THR A 3 -57.52 32.24 36.50
N LEU A 4 -56.79 32.29 37.60
CA LEU A 4 -55.32 32.34 37.65
C LEU A 4 -54.77 30.91 37.47
N THR A 5 -53.96 30.69 36.39
CA THR A 5 -53.28 29.44 36.18
C THR A 5 -51.91 29.52 36.91
N THR A 6 -51.73 28.67 37.89
CA THR A 6 -50.51 28.55 38.70
C THR A 6 -49.43 27.80 37.89
N GLY A 7 -48.35 28.53 37.56
CA GLY A 7 -47.13 27.94 36.97
C GLY A 7 -46.37 27.07 37.98
N ARG A 8 -46.06 25.84 37.64
CA ARG A 8 -45.21 24.94 38.42
C ARG A 8 -43.74 25.39 38.32
N PRO A 9 -43.00 25.49 39.41
CA PRO A 9 -41.58 25.78 39.36
C PRO A 9 -40.81 24.58 38.83
N LEU A 10 -39.91 24.82 37.85
CA LEU A 10 -38.96 23.83 37.31
C LEU A 10 -37.98 23.42 38.43
N ARG A 11 -37.91 22.13 38.71
CA ARG A 11 -37.00 21.56 39.71
C ARG A 11 -35.54 21.71 39.25
N CYS A 12 -34.72 22.22 40.17
CA CYS A 12 -33.28 22.52 40.01
C CYS A 12 -32.39 21.26 39.82
N GLY A 13 -32.97 20.08 39.53
CA GLY A 13 -32.24 18.82 39.40
C GLY A 13 -31.86 18.40 37.95
N ASP A 14 -32.49 19.03 36.96
CA ASP A 14 -32.33 18.52 35.57
C ASP A 14 -31.11 19.09 34.85
N ARG A 15 -30.55 20.18 35.28
CA ARG A 15 -29.35 20.80 34.64
C ARG A 15 -28.04 19.99 34.85
N ALA A 16 -27.93 19.29 35.97
CA ALA A 16 -26.74 18.48 36.27
C ALA A 16 -26.63 17.18 35.45
N ARG A 17 -27.79 16.62 35.06
CA ARG A 17 -27.84 15.37 34.28
C ARG A 17 -27.46 15.58 32.82
N TRP A 18 -27.70 16.76 32.26
CA TRP A 18 -27.35 17.07 30.86
C TRP A 18 -25.86 17.42 30.67
N GLN A 19 -25.23 17.97 31.72
CA GLN A 19 -23.79 18.30 31.64
C GLN A 19 -22.89 17.05 31.70
N VAL A 20 -23.31 16.00 32.40
CA VAL A 20 -22.56 14.75 32.47
C VAL A 20 -22.67 13.94 31.15
N ALA A 21 -23.82 14.02 30.44
CA ALA A 21 -24.02 13.36 29.17
C ALA A 21 -23.20 13.99 28.03
N LEU A 22 -22.90 15.30 28.11
CA LEU A 22 -22.09 16.00 27.10
C LEU A 22 -20.57 15.79 27.27
N LEU A 23 -20.10 15.42 28.47
CA LEU A 23 -18.67 15.15 28.71
C LEU A 23 -18.21 13.75 28.29
N LEU A 24 -19.13 12.81 28.08
CA LEU A 24 -18.82 11.44 27.63
C LEU A 24 -18.81 11.25 26.10
N ALA A 25 -19.26 12.25 25.35
CA ALA A 25 -19.27 12.21 23.88
C ALA A 25 -17.98 12.77 23.23
N ALA A 26 -17.04 13.28 24.01
CA ALA A 26 -15.81 13.91 23.51
C ALA A 26 -14.57 13.00 23.52
N THR A 27 -14.73 11.70 23.81
CA THR A 27 -13.68 10.71 23.49
C THR A 27 -13.75 10.39 22.00
N GLY A 28 -13.46 11.41 21.18
CA GLY A 28 -13.27 11.26 19.75
C GLY A 28 -12.20 10.19 19.50
N LEU A 29 -12.53 9.19 18.69
CA LEU A 29 -11.59 8.27 18.06
C LEU A 29 -10.49 9.10 17.41
N MET A 30 -9.34 9.20 18.07
CA MET A 30 -8.08 9.51 17.42
C MET A 30 -7.78 8.26 16.57
N ALA A 31 -8.33 8.20 15.35
CA ALA A 31 -7.82 7.35 14.31
C ALA A 31 -6.42 7.87 13.99
N GLY A 32 -5.43 7.41 14.76
CA GLY A 32 -4.04 7.61 14.40
C GLY A 32 -3.85 6.98 13.03
N GLU A 33 -3.53 7.77 12.02
CA GLU A 33 -2.96 7.26 10.78
C GLU A 33 -1.67 6.55 11.19
N VAL A 34 -1.73 5.22 11.27
CA VAL A 34 -0.55 4.39 11.37
C VAL A 34 0.14 4.53 10.02
N LEU A 35 1.07 5.46 9.92
CA LEU A 35 2.06 5.44 8.85
C LEU A 35 2.66 4.04 8.88
N ALA A 36 2.34 3.24 7.87
CA ALA A 36 2.88 1.90 7.76
C ALA A 36 4.41 2.03 7.67
N ALA A 37 5.08 1.78 8.79
CA ALA A 37 6.53 1.79 8.83
C ALA A 37 7.05 0.80 7.79
N LEU A 38 8.08 1.21 7.04
CA LEU A 38 8.76 0.30 6.11
C LEU A 38 9.24 -0.93 6.88
N VAL A 39 8.86 -2.10 6.38
CA VAL A 39 9.40 -3.35 6.90
C VAL A 39 10.86 -3.46 6.47
N GLU A 40 11.76 -3.63 7.43
CA GLU A 40 13.16 -3.88 7.14
C GLU A 40 13.33 -5.22 6.44
N PHE A 41 14.22 -5.25 5.45
CA PHE A 41 14.53 -6.47 4.71
C PHE A 41 16.04 -6.67 4.59
N ARG A 42 16.44 -7.93 4.44
CA ARG A 42 17.84 -8.31 4.21
C ARG A 42 18.02 -8.86 2.81
N VAL A 43 18.98 -8.29 2.08
CA VAL A 43 19.42 -8.82 0.79
C VAL A 43 20.45 -9.93 1.04
N VAL A 44 20.28 -11.07 0.39
CA VAL A 44 21.21 -12.21 0.41
C VAL A 44 21.49 -12.60 -1.04
N GLY A 45 22.72 -12.41 -1.47
CA GLY A 45 23.08 -12.55 -2.87
C GLY A 45 22.30 -11.54 -3.72
N ASP A 46 21.54 -12.03 -4.69
CA ASP A 46 20.74 -11.23 -5.62
C ASP A 46 19.23 -11.34 -5.32
N GLY A 47 18.86 -11.56 -4.06
CA GLY A 47 17.45 -11.73 -3.65
C GLY A 47 17.15 -11.29 -2.23
N ILE A 48 15.86 -11.21 -1.89
CA ILE A 48 15.31 -11.03 -0.55
C ILE A 48 14.55 -12.31 -0.19
N PRO A 49 15.16 -13.23 0.61
CA PRO A 49 14.56 -14.53 0.91
C PRO A 49 13.29 -14.46 1.75
N GLN A 50 13.24 -13.53 2.71
CA GLN A 50 12.12 -13.38 3.62
C GLN A 50 11.04 -12.49 2.99
N ALA A 51 9.79 -12.91 3.13
CA ALA A 51 8.65 -12.07 2.75
C ALA A 51 8.58 -10.82 3.62
N LEU A 52 8.10 -9.70 3.03
CA LEU A 52 7.92 -8.45 3.75
C LEU A 52 6.71 -8.47 4.68
N THR A 53 5.78 -9.42 4.48
CA THR A 53 4.58 -9.57 5.31
C THR A 53 4.40 -11.01 5.74
N SER A 54 3.65 -11.23 6.82
CA SER A 54 3.25 -12.57 7.26
C SER A 54 2.11 -13.15 6.43
N ALA A 55 1.31 -12.29 5.79
CA ALA A 55 0.25 -12.70 4.89
C ALA A 55 0.85 -13.08 3.53
N PRO A 56 0.44 -14.20 2.93
CA PRO A 56 0.92 -14.58 1.59
C PRO A 56 0.47 -13.58 0.53
N GLY A 57 1.28 -13.40 -0.49
CA GLY A 57 0.92 -12.62 -1.67
C GLY A 57 -0.27 -13.24 -2.41
N ASN A 58 -1.13 -12.39 -2.96
CA ASN A 58 -2.31 -12.79 -3.73
C ASN A 58 -2.10 -12.50 -5.22
N VAL A 59 -2.22 -13.52 -6.05
CA VAL A 59 -1.97 -13.46 -7.51
C VAL A 59 -2.92 -12.47 -8.20
N ASP A 60 -4.20 -12.47 -7.86
CA ASP A 60 -5.20 -11.61 -8.52
C ASP A 60 -5.01 -10.13 -8.15
N ARG A 61 -4.69 -9.86 -6.89
CA ARG A 61 -4.34 -8.50 -6.46
C ARG A 61 -3.05 -8.04 -7.14
N GLY A 62 -2.04 -8.90 -7.21
CA GLY A 62 -0.79 -8.63 -7.92
C GLY A 62 -1.03 -8.29 -9.39
N ARG A 63 -1.87 -9.07 -10.07
CA ARG A 63 -2.28 -8.79 -11.46
C ARG A 63 -2.94 -7.41 -11.60
N THR A 64 -3.82 -7.06 -10.68
CA THR A 64 -4.49 -5.74 -10.68
C THR A 64 -3.48 -4.60 -10.53
N LEU A 65 -2.53 -4.73 -9.60
CA LEU A 65 -1.48 -3.73 -9.36
C LEU A 65 -0.56 -3.53 -10.56
N ILE A 66 -0.25 -4.56 -11.32
CA ILE A 66 0.61 -4.53 -12.50
C ILE A 66 0.05 -3.59 -13.59
N ILE A 67 -1.27 -3.51 -13.71
CA ILE A 67 -1.95 -2.67 -14.72
C ILE A 67 -2.43 -1.32 -14.16
N ALA A 68 -2.41 -1.12 -12.85
CA ALA A 68 -2.92 0.09 -12.22
C ALA A 68 -2.00 1.29 -12.48
N HIS A 69 -2.51 2.28 -13.23
CA HIS A 69 -1.77 3.50 -13.59
C HIS A 69 -1.31 4.33 -12.39
N GLU A 70 -2.05 4.24 -11.30
CA GLU A 70 -1.81 5.05 -10.09
C GLU A 70 -0.83 4.41 -9.11
N SER A 71 -0.31 3.21 -9.43
CA SER A 71 0.60 2.47 -8.54
C SER A 71 1.81 1.92 -9.29
N ALA A 72 1.86 0.61 -9.53
CA ALA A 72 3.03 -0.03 -10.11
C ALA A 72 3.16 0.17 -11.63
N ASN A 73 2.03 0.08 -12.36
CA ASN A 73 1.95 0.28 -13.82
C ASN A 73 3.08 -0.36 -14.62
N CYS A 74 3.41 -1.61 -14.32
CA CYS A 74 4.57 -2.31 -14.89
C CYS A 74 4.45 -2.49 -16.41
N ILE A 75 3.21 -2.57 -16.93
CA ILE A 75 2.95 -2.75 -18.36
C ILE A 75 3.36 -1.57 -19.23
N VAL A 76 3.61 -0.39 -18.65
CA VAL A 76 4.19 0.74 -19.40
C VAL A 76 5.56 0.39 -19.97
N CYS A 77 6.31 -0.46 -19.28
CA CYS A 77 7.67 -0.84 -19.67
C CYS A 77 7.81 -2.30 -20.10
N HIS A 78 6.96 -3.20 -19.58
CA HIS A 78 7.10 -4.63 -19.76
C HIS A 78 5.97 -5.24 -20.59
N THR A 79 6.32 -6.09 -21.54
CA THR A 79 5.35 -6.94 -22.22
C THR A 79 4.94 -8.13 -21.34
N VAL A 80 3.66 -8.51 -21.44
CA VAL A 80 3.08 -9.65 -20.75
C VAL A 80 2.06 -10.32 -21.69
N ALA A 81 2.16 -11.61 -21.90
CA ALA A 81 1.17 -12.39 -22.64
C ALA A 81 -0.06 -12.70 -21.74
N ASP A 82 -0.82 -11.66 -21.40
CA ASP A 82 -2.08 -11.77 -20.66
C ASP A 82 -3.22 -11.27 -21.56
N PRO A 83 -4.28 -12.06 -21.79
CA PRO A 83 -5.38 -11.68 -22.69
C PRO A 83 -6.10 -10.37 -22.31
N GLY A 84 -6.00 -9.97 -21.05
CA GLY A 84 -6.56 -8.69 -20.55
C GLY A 84 -5.63 -7.48 -20.73
N MET A 85 -4.37 -7.69 -21.12
CA MET A 85 -3.36 -6.65 -21.29
C MET A 85 -3.03 -6.44 -22.76
N ARG A 86 -3.84 -5.63 -23.45
CA ARG A 86 -3.72 -5.45 -24.91
C ARG A 86 -2.61 -4.49 -25.34
N VAL A 87 -2.19 -3.62 -24.47
CA VAL A 87 -1.16 -2.62 -24.75
C VAL A 87 -0.12 -2.67 -23.65
N SER A 88 1.12 -2.91 -24.02
CA SER A 88 2.26 -2.94 -23.12
C SER A 88 3.51 -2.38 -23.79
N GLY A 89 4.41 -1.82 -22.99
CA GLY A 89 5.71 -1.32 -23.45
C GLY A 89 6.72 -2.45 -23.67
N ASN A 90 7.84 -2.08 -24.26
CA ASN A 90 8.98 -2.97 -24.51
C ASN A 90 10.33 -2.36 -24.07
N ILE A 91 10.28 -1.42 -23.13
CA ILE A 91 11.50 -0.80 -22.53
C ILE A 91 12.20 -1.81 -21.64
N GLY A 92 11.42 -2.54 -20.82
CA GLY A 92 11.90 -3.63 -19.97
C GLY A 92 11.78 -4.99 -20.66
N PRO A 93 12.43 -6.03 -20.13
CA PRO A 93 12.31 -7.40 -20.65
C PRO A 93 10.88 -7.93 -20.49
N ALA A 94 10.47 -8.85 -21.38
CA ALA A 94 9.19 -9.55 -21.28
C ALA A 94 9.08 -10.32 -19.95
N LEU A 95 7.90 -10.24 -19.33
CA LEU A 95 7.62 -10.92 -18.06
C LEU A 95 7.13 -12.37 -18.26
N ASP A 96 6.83 -12.76 -19.50
CA ASP A 96 6.40 -14.12 -19.82
C ASP A 96 7.41 -15.16 -19.32
N GLY A 97 6.95 -16.14 -18.56
CA GLY A 97 7.79 -17.18 -17.98
C GLY A 97 8.83 -16.68 -16.97
N ILE A 98 8.65 -15.48 -16.37
CA ILE A 98 9.61 -14.92 -15.40
C ILE A 98 9.71 -15.77 -14.15
N GLY A 99 8.60 -16.42 -13.73
CA GLY A 99 8.56 -17.31 -12.57
C GLY A 99 9.36 -18.59 -12.75
N ARG A 100 9.68 -18.98 -13.99
CA ARG A 100 10.64 -20.09 -14.24
C ARG A 100 12.10 -19.63 -14.25
N ARG A 101 12.34 -18.37 -14.57
CA ARG A 101 13.70 -17.82 -14.72
C ARG A 101 14.27 -17.28 -13.42
N LEU A 102 13.41 -16.81 -12.51
CA LEU A 102 13.82 -16.17 -11.26
C LEU A 102 13.09 -16.78 -10.07
N SER A 103 13.80 -16.95 -8.96
CA SER A 103 13.20 -17.32 -7.69
C SER A 103 12.36 -16.18 -7.12
N VAL A 104 11.45 -16.51 -6.20
CA VAL A 104 10.64 -15.53 -5.45
C VAL A 104 11.51 -14.47 -4.77
N ALA A 105 12.65 -14.87 -4.20
CA ALA A 105 13.59 -13.95 -3.58
C ALA A 105 14.19 -12.95 -4.58
N GLN A 106 14.53 -13.42 -5.77
CA GLN A 106 15.07 -12.59 -6.85
C GLN A 106 14.02 -11.65 -7.43
N LEU A 107 12.79 -12.12 -7.61
CA LEU A 107 11.65 -11.30 -8.03
C LEU A 107 11.39 -10.18 -7.00
N ARG A 108 11.38 -10.53 -5.71
CA ARG A 108 11.16 -9.56 -4.63
C ARG A 108 12.20 -8.45 -4.64
N LEU A 109 13.50 -8.77 -4.77
CA LEU A 109 14.55 -7.75 -4.82
C LEU A 109 14.35 -6.81 -6.02
N ARG A 110 13.98 -7.32 -7.18
CA ARG A 110 13.78 -6.49 -8.39
C ARG A 110 12.61 -5.52 -8.23
N VAL A 111 11.54 -5.93 -7.57
CA VAL A 111 10.41 -5.04 -7.27
C VAL A 111 10.78 -4.03 -6.18
N VAL A 112 11.41 -4.47 -5.10
CA VAL A 112 11.80 -3.63 -3.97
C VAL A 112 12.81 -2.56 -4.39
N ASP A 113 13.90 -2.98 -5.04
CA ASP A 113 15.02 -2.09 -5.38
C ASP A 113 15.83 -2.65 -6.56
N SER A 114 15.37 -2.38 -7.76
CA SER A 114 15.97 -2.87 -9.02
C SER A 114 17.44 -2.45 -9.20
N VAL A 115 17.83 -1.28 -8.70
CA VAL A 115 19.20 -0.77 -8.85
C VAL A 115 20.24 -1.57 -8.06
N ARG A 116 19.81 -2.36 -7.08
CA ARG A 116 20.70 -3.31 -6.38
C ARG A 116 21.09 -4.50 -7.24
N VAL A 117 20.30 -4.79 -8.26
CA VAL A 117 20.59 -5.86 -9.23
C VAL A 117 21.36 -5.29 -10.44
N ASN A 118 20.95 -4.10 -10.88
CA ASN A 118 21.60 -3.39 -11.99
C ASN A 118 21.59 -1.89 -11.67
N ALA A 119 22.76 -1.30 -11.44
CA ALA A 119 22.92 0.10 -11.08
C ALA A 119 22.38 1.06 -12.16
N ASP A 120 22.37 0.64 -13.42
CA ASP A 120 21.86 1.42 -14.56
C ASP A 120 20.38 1.17 -14.85
N SER A 121 19.66 0.50 -13.95
CA SER A 121 18.25 0.18 -14.12
C SER A 121 17.39 1.43 -14.19
N THR A 122 16.57 1.54 -15.23
CA THR A 122 15.51 2.57 -15.34
C THR A 122 14.22 2.15 -14.64
N MET A 123 14.11 0.88 -14.20
CA MET A 123 12.99 0.40 -13.42
C MET A 123 12.99 1.08 -12.05
N PRO A 124 11.90 1.71 -11.61
CA PRO A 124 11.82 2.36 -10.31
C PRO A 124 12.07 1.37 -9.15
N SER A 125 12.61 1.89 -8.05
CA SER A 125 12.60 1.19 -6.77
C SER A 125 11.25 1.41 -6.11
N TYR A 126 10.40 0.40 -6.07
CA TYR A 126 9.01 0.57 -5.62
C TYR A 126 8.86 0.62 -4.10
N TYR A 127 9.86 0.13 -3.35
CA TYR A 127 9.79 0.05 -1.88
C TYR A 127 10.89 0.83 -1.15
N ARG A 128 11.95 1.24 -1.83
CA ARG A 128 13.02 2.06 -1.25
C ARG A 128 12.61 3.54 -1.23
N ILE A 129 12.88 4.23 -0.11
CA ILE A 129 12.58 5.66 0.06
C ILE A 129 13.83 6.55 0.15
N SER A 130 15.01 5.97 0.42
CA SER A 130 16.26 6.71 0.61
C SER A 130 17.14 6.69 -0.64
N GLY A 131 17.94 7.74 -0.84
CA GLY A 131 18.89 7.84 -1.95
C GLY A 131 18.22 7.92 -3.32
N LEU A 132 16.98 8.40 -3.40
CA LEU A 132 16.24 8.66 -4.63
C LEU A 132 16.44 10.10 -5.08
N ASN A 133 16.37 10.33 -6.40
CA ASN A 133 16.44 11.65 -7.00
C ASN A 133 15.14 11.98 -7.74
N ARG A 134 14.74 13.25 -7.71
CA ARG A 134 13.54 13.75 -8.42
C ARG A 134 12.26 13.01 -8.08
N VAL A 135 12.08 12.71 -6.79
CA VAL A 135 10.86 12.05 -6.29
C VAL A 135 9.70 13.04 -6.37
N ALA A 136 8.58 12.61 -6.93
CA ALA A 136 7.34 13.39 -6.90
C ALA A 136 6.88 13.60 -5.44
N ASP A 137 6.27 14.75 -5.17
CA ASP A 137 5.89 15.13 -3.80
C ASP A 137 4.98 14.08 -3.12
N THR A 138 4.13 13.43 -3.91
CA THR A 138 3.26 12.32 -3.44
C THR A 138 4.04 11.14 -2.86
N TYR A 139 5.27 10.89 -3.31
CA TYR A 139 6.09 9.75 -2.87
C TYR A 139 7.30 10.18 -2.02
N ARG A 140 7.30 11.42 -1.54
CA ARG A 140 8.39 11.89 -0.67
C ARG A 140 8.30 11.17 0.68
N ASP A 141 9.39 10.52 1.07
CA ASP A 141 9.53 9.76 2.31
C ASP A 141 8.55 8.57 2.47
N GLN A 142 7.95 8.14 1.38
CA GLN A 142 7.08 6.95 1.36
C GLN A 142 7.33 6.12 0.10
N PRO A 143 7.13 4.78 0.16
CA PRO A 143 7.30 3.91 -0.98
C PRO A 143 6.13 4.06 -1.97
N ILE A 144 6.38 3.69 -3.23
CA ILE A 144 5.32 3.61 -4.25
C ILE A 144 4.33 2.48 -3.93
N LEU A 145 4.85 1.37 -3.40
CA LEU A 145 4.08 0.18 -3.00
C LEU A 145 4.28 -0.08 -1.52
N ASP A 146 3.23 -0.49 -0.82
CA ASP A 146 3.37 -1.05 0.52
C ASP A 146 3.93 -2.49 0.49
N ALA A 147 4.27 -3.02 1.66
CA ALA A 147 4.86 -4.35 1.80
C ALA A 147 3.96 -5.47 1.25
N GLN A 148 2.64 -5.40 1.46
CA GLN A 148 1.71 -6.40 0.97
C GLN A 148 1.53 -6.31 -0.55
N GLN A 149 1.51 -5.13 -1.12
CA GLN A 149 1.46 -4.92 -2.56
C GLN A 149 2.71 -5.48 -3.25
N VAL A 150 3.88 -5.34 -2.64
CA VAL A 150 5.10 -6.01 -3.14
C VAL A 150 4.91 -7.52 -3.17
N GLU A 151 4.43 -8.14 -2.07
CA GLU A 151 4.22 -9.60 -2.02
C GLU A 151 3.16 -10.05 -3.02
N ASP A 152 2.09 -9.28 -3.22
CA ASP A 152 1.05 -9.60 -4.20
C ASP A 152 1.61 -9.60 -5.64
N ILE A 153 2.41 -8.59 -6.00
CA ILE A 153 3.07 -8.52 -7.31
C ILE A 153 4.06 -9.67 -7.47
N VAL A 154 4.86 -9.97 -6.45
CA VAL A 154 5.81 -11.10 -6.48
C VAL A 154 5.09 -12.43 -6.67
N ALA A 155 3.95 -12.64 -6.01
CA ALA A 155 3.14 -13.84 -6.18
C ALA A 155 2.63 -13.98 -7.63
N TRP A 156 2.15 -12.88 -8.22
CA TRP A 156 1.72 -12.88 -9.62
C TRP A 156 2.88 -13.15 -10.59
N LEU A 157 4.02 -12.48 -10.41
CA LEU A 157 5.21 -12.71 -11.25
C LEU A 157 5.70 -14.16 -11.15
N ALA A 158 5.70 -14.74 -9.96
CA ALA A 158 6.07 -16.15 -9.76
C ALA A 158 5.08 -17.13 -10.43
N HIS A 159 3.83 -16.71 -10.63
CA HIS A 159 2.79 -17.49 -11.31
C HIS A 159 2.99 -17.52 -12.84
N LEU A 160 3.68 -16.57 -13.43
CA LEU A 160 4.00 -16.53 -14.87
C LEU A 160 5.04 -17.57 -15.23
N GLN A 161 4.57 -18.76 -15.62
CA GLN A 161 5.39 -19.93 -15.96
C GLN A 161 5.64 -20.07 -17.45
#